data_1bda0426fff8fc5aa30c796d5fea1c2a
#
_entry.id   1bda0426fff8fc5aa30c796d5fea1c2a
#
_cell.length_a   1.000
_cell.length_b   1.000
_cell.length_c   1.000
_cell.angle_alpha   90.00
_cell.angle_beta   90.00
_cell.angle_gamma   90.00
#
_symmetry.space_group_name_H-M   'P 1'
#
loop_
_entity.id
_entity.type
_entity.pdbx_description
1 polymer ?
#
loop_
_entity_poly.entity_id
_entity_poly.type
_entity_poly.pdbx_seq_one_letter_code
_entity_poly.pdbx_strand_id
1 'polypeptide(L)'
;MATVELKNINKIYDNNVQAVFDFNLKIKDREFIVFVGPSGCGKTTTLRMVAGLEEITSGQLLIDDEVMNDVAPKDRNIAMVFQSYALYPHMTVYDNMAFGLKLRKFSRDEIDRRVQNAAEKLGLKPYLDRKPAALSGGQRQRVALGRAIVRDAKVFLMDEPLSNLDAKLRVQMRSELIKIHESLGTTTIYVTHDQIEAMTMASRIVVMKDGWIQQIGAPKEIYDNPANIFVGGFIGTPPMNFINGRVGEDGVFECGNQKFGVERLAVPEKQLALLKEKNFIDKDIVLGIRPEAVFDSEEDIAKYPQWAIERKVDVSELLGAESQITVKLPGTDRAGQNLTAKVPARVDVHMGDTIRLALNMNKCHFFDPETQVRIKRD
;
A
#
# COMPACT_ATOMS: atom_id res chain seq x y z
N MET A 1 1.64 -1.72 -26.72
CA MET A 1 1.02 -1.05 -25.57
C MET A 1 0.04 -2.05 -24.99
N ALA A 2 0.00 -2.24 -23.68
CA ALA A 2 -0.83 -3.31 -23.14
C ALA A 2 -1.75 -2.81 -22.03
N THR A 3 -3.05 -3.02 -22.23
CA THR A 3 -4.04 -2.95 -21.15
C THR A 3 -4.20 -4.33 -20.51
N VAL A 4 -4.51 -4.35 -19.20
CA VAL A 4 -4.85 -5.60 -18.49
C VAL A 4 -6.19 -5.41 -17.81
N GLU A 5 -7.13 -6.32 -18.04
CA GLU A 5 -8.44 -6.26 -17.41
C GLU A 5 -8.78 -7.58 -16.73
N LEU A 6 -9.10 -7.51 -15.44
CA LEU A 6 -9.60 -8.61 -14.63
C LEU A 6 -11.09 -8.39 -14.41
N LYS A 7 -11.93 -9.33 -14.86
CA LYS A 7 -13.40 -9.25 -14.77
C LYS A 7 -13.93 -10.39 -13.92
N ASN A 8 -14.48 -10.06 -12.75
CA ASN A 8 -15.10 -10.97 -11.80
C ASN A 8 -14.22 -12.20 -11.49
N ILE A 9 -12.90 -11.96 -11.34
CA ILE A 9 -11.93 -13.02 -11.10
C ILE A 9 -12.14 -13.61 -9.72
N ASN A 10 -12.30 -14.93 -9.68
CA ASN A 10 -12.33 -15.72 -8.45
C ASN A 10 -11.28 -16.82 -8.48
N LYS A 11 -10.69 -17.11 -7.33
CA LYS A 11 -9.80 -18.25 -7.13
C LYS A 11 -10.23 -19.08 -5.95
N ILE A 12 -10.56 -20.33 -6.21
CA ILE A 12 -10.87 -21.37 -5.21
C ILE A 12 -9.86 -22.49 -5.41
N TYR A 13 -9.16 -22.89 -4.34
CA TYR A 13 -8.24 -24.02 -4.34
C TYR A 13 -8.97 -25.34 -4.10
N ASP A 14 -8.33 -26.48 -4.42
CA ASP A 14 -8.92 -27.84 -4.34
C ASP A 14 -9.46 -28.20 -2.94
N ASN A 15 -8.95 -27.54 -1.89
CA ASN A 15 -9.42 -27.66 -0.51
C ASN A 15 -10.63 -26.77 -0.18
N ASN A 16 -11.32 -26.22 -1.17
CA ASN A 16 -12.42 -25.26 -1.05
C ASN A 16 -12.07 -23.95 -0.33
N VAL A 17 -10.80 -23.60 -0.26
CA VAL A 17 -10.37 -22.30 0.27
C VAL A 17 -10.43 -21.28 -0.87
N GLN A 18 -11.31 -20.31 -0.76
CA GLN A 18 -11.35 -19.17 -1.69
C GLN A 18 -10.32 -18.13 -1.29
N ALA A 19 -9.40 -17.82 -2.19
CA ALA A 19 -8.29 -16.90 -1.97
C ALA A 19 -8.48 -15.53 -2.63
N VAL A 20 -9.34 -15.45 -3.65
CA VAL A 20 -9.68 -14.21 -4.35
C VAL A 20 -11.17 -14.21 -4.66
N PHE A 21 -11.83 -13.09 -4.34
CA PHE A 21 -13.26 -12.90 -4.48
C PHE A 21 -13.57 -11.75 -5.42
N ASP A 22 -14.33 -12.01 -6.48
CA ASP A 22 -14.89 -11.02 -7.40
C ASP A 22 -13.92 -9.85 -7.72
N PHE A 23 -12.68 -10.19 -8.10
CA PHE A 23 -11.64 -9.20 -8.32
C PHE A 23 -11.87 -8.51 -9.68
N ASN A 24 -12.20 -7.24 -9.63
CA ASN A 24 -12.50 -6.40 -10.79
C ASN A 24 -11.49 -5.25 -10.88
N LEU A 25 -10.70 -5.20 -11.95
CA LEU A 25 -9.68 -4.19 -12.16
C LEU A 25 -9.39 -3.98 -13.63
N LYS A 26 -9.40 -2.73 -14.07
CA LYS A 26 -8.89 -2.32 -15.38
C LYS A 26 -7.63 -1.51 -15.22
N ILE A 27 -6.52 -2.00 -15.78
CA ILE A 27 -5.19 -1.38 -15.77
C ILE A 27 -4.96 -0.76 -17.15
N LYS A 28 -4.61 0.52 -17.16
CA LYS A 28 -4.33 1.27 -18.38
C LYS A 28 -2.93 0.95 -18.91
N ASP A 29 -2.74 1.20 -20.20
CA ASP A 29 -1.40 1.14 -20.79
C ASP A 29 -0.40 2.03 -20.03
N ARG A 30 0.80 1.50 -19.79
CA ARG A 30 1.91 2.15 -19.06
C ARG A 30 1.59 2.53 -17.60
N GLU A 31 0.57 1.97 -17.03
CA GLU A 31 0.24 2.20 -15.63
C GLU A 31 1.15 1.38 -14.70
N PHE A 32 1.62 1.99 -13.61
CA PHE A 32 2.28 1.31 -12.49
C PHE A 32 1.24 1.07 -11.40
N ILE A 33 0.70 -0.13 -11.34
CA ILE A 33 -0.29 -0.49 -10.32
C ILE A 33 0.35 -1.35 -9.23
N VAL A 34 0.02 -1.06 -7.98
CA VAL A 34 0.55 -1.78 -6.82
C VAL A 34 -0.58 -2.47 -6.06
N PHE A 35 -0.46 -3.78 -5.86
CA PHE A 35 -1.31 -4.54 -4.95
C PHE A 35 -0.65 -4.55 -3.57
N VAL A 36 -1.35 -4.05 -2.56
CA VAL A 36 -0.86 -3.98 -1.18
C VAL A 36 -1.89 -4.54 -0.20
N GLY A 37 -1.42 -5.13 0.88
CA GLY A 37 -2.27 -5.71 1.92
C GLY A 37 -1.50 -6.68 2.80
N PRO A 38 -2.12 -7.22 3.85
CA PRO A 38 -1.52 -8.20 4.75
C PRO A 38 -1.06 -9.46 4.04
N SER A 39 -0.20 -10.24 4.68
CA SER A 39 0.19 -11.56 4.18
C SER A 39 -1.04 -12.46 4.03
N GLY A 40 -1.09 -13.23 2.95
CA GLY A 40 -2.21 -14.15 2.67
C GLY A 40 -3.48 -13.51 2.11
N CYS A 41 -3.55 -12.21 1.84
CA CYS A 41 -4.76 -11.56 1.32
C CYS A 41 -5.01 -11.73 -0.19
N GLY A 42 -4.29 -12.61 -0.90
CA GLY A 42 -4.56 -12.94 -2.30
C GLY A 42 -3.70 -12.21 -3.34
N LYS A 43 -2.80 -11.29 -2.97
CA LYS A 43 -1.97 -10.49 -3.91
C LYS A 43 -1.14 -11.35 -4.87
N THR A 44 -0.29 -12.20 -4.33
CA THR A 44 0.57 -13.11 -5.11
C THR A 44 -0.27 -14.10 -5.93
N THR A 45 -1.38 -14.59 -5.38
CA THR A 45 -2.32 -15.46 -6.12
C THR A 45 -2.87 -14.73 -7.35
N THR A 46 -3.33 -13.48 -7.18
CA THR A 46 -3.83 -12.66 -8.30
C THR A 46 -2.73 -12.39 -9.32
N LEU A 47 -1.52 -12.04 -8.88
CA LEU A 47 -0.38 -11.83 -9.78
C LEU A 47 -0.04 -13.10 -10.57
N ARG A 48 -0.06 -14.28 -9.92
CA ARG A 48 0.18 -15.57 -10.57
C ARG A 48 -0.90 -15.96 -11.56
N MET A 49 -2.16 -15.62 -11.31
CA MET A 49 -3.24 -15.78 -12.28
C MET A 49 -3.00 -14.93 -13.54
N VAL A 50 -2.57 -13.68 -13.39
CA VAL A 50 -2.17 -12.84 -14.53
C VAL A 50 -0.99 -13.45 -15.27
N ALA A 51 -0.03 -14.04 -14.57
CA ALA A 51 1.12 -14.72 -15.15
C ALA A 51 0.77 -16.06 -15.86
N GLY A 52 -0.40 -16.63 -15.59
CA GLY A 52 -0.78 -17.97 -16.02
C GLY A 52 -0.06 -19.09 -15.25
N LEU A 53 0.50 -18.76 -14.09
CA LEU A 53 1.14 -19.70 -13.17
C LEU A 53 0.14 -20.28 -12.15
N GLU A 54 -1.06 -19.73 -12.14
CA GLU A 54 -2.19 -20.16 -11.32
C GLU A 54 -3.45 -20.09 -12.17
N GLU A 55 -4.30 -21.11 -12.10
CA GLU A 55 -5.55 -21.17 -12.85
C GLU A 55 -6.61 -20.23 -12.24
N ILE A 56 -7.39 -19.62 -13.10
CA ILE A 56 -8.56 -18.81 -12.75
C ILE A 56 -9.75 -19.74 -12.59
N THR A 57 -10.40 -19.74 -11.42
CA THR A 57 -11.57 -20.60 -11.19
C THR A 57 -12.80 -20.09 -11.93
N SER A 58 -13.02 -18.76 -11.91
CA SER A 58 -14.09 -18.13 -12.70
C SER A 58 -13.73 -16.66 -12.97
N GLY A 59 -14.41 -16.06 -13.95
CA GLY A 59 -14.11 -14.72 -14.45
C GLY A 59 -13.22 -14.74 -15.68
N GLN A 60 -12.80 -13.56 -16.15
CA GLN A 60 -11.98 -13.42 -17.35
C GLN A 60 -10.81 -12.50 -17.13
N LEU A 61 -9.62 -12.93 -17.56
CA LEU A 61 -8.43 -12.10 -17.68
C LEU A 61 -8.23 -11.72 -19.15
N LEU A 62 -8.10 -10.43 -19.42
CA LEU A 62 -7.79 -9.93 -20.76
C LEU A 62 -6.46 -9.17 -20.74
N ILE A 63 -5.66 -9.36 -21.80
CA ILE A 63 -4.49 -8.53 -22.12
C ILE A 63 -4.67 -8.03 -23.55
N ASP A 64 -4.71 -6.71 -23.77
CA ASP A 64 -5.03 -6.08 -25.07
C ASP A 64 -6.35 -6.63 -25.66
N ASP A 65 -7.39 -6.74 -24.84
CA ASP A 65 -8.71 -7.26 -25.17
C ASP A 65 -8.75 -8.75 -25.58
N GLU A 66 -7.64 -9.46 -25.55
CA GLU A 66 -7.57 -10.92 -25.79
C GLU A 66 -7.72 -11.68 -24.47
N VAL A 67 -8.60 -12.70 -24.45
CA VAL A 67 -8.82 -13.57 -23.27
C VAL A 67 -7.60 -14.46 -23.06
N MET A 68 -7.03 -14.42 -21.84
CA MET A 68 -5.80 -15.11 -21.48
C MET A 68 -5.99 -16.33 -20.58
N ASN A 69 -7.21 -16.67 -20.18
CA ASN A 69 -7.46 -17.73 -19.21
C ASN A 69 -6.71 -19.04 -19.56
N ASP A 70 -6.84 -19.50 -20.80
CA ASP A 70 -6.26 -20.77 -21.27
C ASP A 70 -4.91 -20.60 -22.00
N VAL A 71 -4.38 -19.37 -22.06
CA VAL A 71 -3.10 -19.11 -22.73
C VAL A 71 -1.95 -19.46 -21.80
N ALA A 72 -1.02 -20.29 -22.28
CA ALA A 72 0.13 -20.70 -21.50
C ALA A 72 1.04 -19.51 -21.13
N PRO A 73 1.72 -19.52 -19.96
CA PRO A 73 2.55 -18.40 -19.48
C PRO A 73 3.59 -17.88 -20.48
N LYS A 74 4.19 -18.79 -21.26
CA LYS A 74 5.21 -18.45 -22.27
C LYS A 74 4.66 -17.61 -23.42
N ASP A 75 3.35 -17.67 -23.68
CA ASP A 75 2.69 -17.05 -24.83
C ASP A 75 1.94 -15.75 -24.46
N ARG A 76 1.83 -15.41 -23.17
CA ARG A 76 1.15 -14.20 -22.68
C ARG A 76 1.92 -12.89 -22.88
N ASN A 77 3.12 -12.94 -23.45
CA ASN A 77 4.03 -11.80 -23.61
C ASN A 77 4.26 -10.97 -22.36
N ILE A 78 4.45 -11.62 -21.23
CA ILE A 78 4.73 -11.04 -19.93
C ILE A 78 6.16 -11.34 -19.48
N ALA A 79 6.69 -10.53 -18.58
CA ALA A 79 7.90 -10.82 -17.83
C ALA A 79 7.62 -10.76 -16.33
N MET A 80 8.17 -11.70 -15.55
CA MET A 80 7.97 -11.77 -14.11
C MET A 80 9.28 -11.78 -13.35
N VAL A 81 9.33 -10.98 -12.29
CA VAL A 81 10.37 -10.95 -11.27
C VAL A 81 9.80 -11.57 -10.01
N PHE A 82 10.44 -12.63 -9.52
CA PHE A 82 10.02 -13.36 -8.33
C PHE A 82 10.71 -12.82 -7.08
N GLN A 83 10.10 -12.99 -5.93
CA GLN A 83 10.62 -12.61 -4.62
C GLN A 83 12.00 -13.21 -4.33
N SER A 84 12.26 -14.45 -4.75
CA SER A 84 13.53 -15.16 -4.60
C SER A 84 14.55 -14.83 -5.69
N TYR A 85 14.23 -13.87 -6.60
CA TYR A 85 14.97 -13.53 -7.82
C TYR A 85 15.06 -14.68 -8.84
N ALA A 86 14.98 -15.94 -8.42
CA ALA A 86 15.01 -17.16 -9.24
C ALA A 86 16.14 -17.18 -10.28
N LEU A 87 17.35 -16.74 -9.88
CA LEU A 87 18.53 -16.75 -10.75
C LEU A 87 19.08 -18.17 -10.90
N TYR A 88 19.60 -18.48 -12.09
CA TYR A 88 20.31 -19.73 -12.35
C TYR A 88 21.70 -19.67 -11.75
N PRO A 89 22.02 -20.42 -10.67
CA PRO A 89 23.24 -20.20 -9.88
C PRO A 89 24.53 -20.62 -10.61
N HIS A 90 24.42 -21.52 -11.58
CA HIS A 90 25.54 -22.00 -12.39
C HIS A 90 25.87 -21.11 -13.59
N MET A 91 24.95 -20.22 -13.99
CA MET A 91 25.11 -19.29 -15.11
C MET A 91 25.75 -17.97 -14.66
N THR A 92 26.46 -17.31 -15.58
CA THR A 92 26.94 -15.94 -15.39
C THR A 92 25.76 -14.94 -15.37
N VAL A 93 25.99 -13.67 -15.00
CA VAL A 93 25.02 -12.57 -15.16
C VAL A 93 24.58 -12.47 -16.60
N TYR A 94 25.52 -12.46 -17.54
CA TYR A 94 25.22 -12.43 -18.98
C TYR A 94 24.31 -13.58 -19.38
N ASP A 95 24.66 -14.82 -19.02
CA ASP A 95 23.86 -15.99 -19.38
C ASP A 95 22.47 -16.02 -18.73
N ASN A 96 22.36 -15.56 -17.49
CA ASN A 96 21.05 -15.38 -16.84
C ASN A 96 20.16 -14.44 -17.64
N MET A 97 20.68 -13.30 -18.08
CA MET A 97 19.93 -12.33 -18.88
C MET A 97 19.62 -12.88 -20.28
N ALA A 98 20.58 -13.52 -20.92
CA ALA A 98 20.46 -14.04 -22.28
C ALA A 98 19.55 -15.29 -22.40
N PHE A 99 19.32 -16.02 -21.31
CA PHE A 99 18.69 -17.34 -21.33
C PHE A 99 17.34 -17.36 -22.05
N GLY A 100 16.44 -16.44 -21.72
CA GLY A 100 15.12 -16.35 -22.33
C GLY A 100 15.15 -16.01 -23.82
N LEU A 101 16.16 -15.24 -24.27
CA LEU A 101 16.36 -14.90 -25.68
C LEU A 101 16.92 -16.10 -26.46
N LYS A 102 17.88 -16.87 -25.84
CA LYS A 102 18.40 -18.12 -26.41
C LYS A 102 17.31 -19.14 -26.66
N LEU A 103 16.38 -19.32 -25.70
CA LEU A 103 15.22 -20.24 -25.86
C LEU A 103 14.30 -19.82 -27.01
N ARG A 104 14.16 -18.52 -27.25
CA ARG A 104 13.36 -17.96 -28.36
C ARG A 104 14.13 -17.90 -29.69
N LYS A 105 15.35 -18.45 -29.74
CA LYS A 105 16.21 -18.53 -30.93
C LYS A 105 16.57 -17.19 -31.59
N PHE A 106 16.73 -16.13 -30.77
CA PHE A 106 17.28 -14.87 -31.26
C PHE A 106 18.72 -15.06 -31.75
N SER A 107 19.17 -14.21 -32.71
CA SER A 107 20.57 -14.22 -33.17
C SER A 107 21.53 -13.82 -32.05
N ARG A 108 22.78 -14.24 -32.13
CA ARG A 108 23.81 -13.89 -31.15
C ARG A 108 24.01 -12.39 -31.02
N ASP A 109 24.02 -11.68 -32.13
CA ASP A 109 24.23 -10.24 -32.19
C ASP A 109 23.05 -9.50 -31.49
N GLU A 110 21.82 -9.95 -31.74
CA GLU A 110 20.64 -9.38 -31.09
C GLU A 110 20.59 -9.68 -29.58
N ILE A 111 20.98 -10.89 -29.16
CA ILE A 111 21.12 -11.24 -27.75
C ILE A 111 22.12 -10.32 -27.08
N ASP A 112 23.33 -10.20 -27.67
CA ASP A 112 24.38 -9.37 -27.09
C ASP A 112 23.94 -7.90 -27.00
N ARG A 113 23.40 -7.36 -28.08
CA ARG A 113 22.86 -5.99 -28.10
C ARG A 113 21.85 -5.73 -26.98
N ARG A 114 20.86 -6.62 -26.78
CA ARG A 114 19.84 -6.49 -25.73
C ARG A 114 20.43 -6.62 -24.34
N VAL A 115 21.33 -7.60 -24.12
CA VAL A 115 21.97 -7.81 -22.82
C VAL A 115 22.84 -6.62 -22.45
N GLN A 116 23.69 -6.12 -23.39
CA GLN A 116 24.52 -4.96 -23.13
C GLN A 116 23.72 -3.70 -22.81
N ASN A 117 22.65 -3.44 -23.55
CA ASN A 117 21.77 -2.31 -23.30
C ASN A 117 21.09 -2.41 -21.91
N ALA A 118 20.56 -3.57 -21.55
CA ALA A 118 19.95 -3.76 -20.24
C ALA A 118 20.99 -3.69 -19.11
N ALA A 119 22.18 -4.27 -19.31
CA ALA A 119 23.28 -4.21 -18.36
C ALA A 119 23.77 -2.77 -18.13
N GLU A 120 23.79 -1.94 -19.16
CA GLU A 120 24.12 -0.51 -19.05
C GLU A 120 23.11 0.23 -18.17
N LYS A 121 21.80 0.11 -18.50
CA LYS A 121 20.70 0.74 -17.74
C LYS A 121 20.70 0.33 -16.25
N LEU A 122 21.13 -0.89 -15.95
CA LEU A 122 21.13 -1.46 -14.60
C LEU A 122 22.47 -1.36 -13.87
N GLY A 123 23.52 -0.78 -14.50
CA GLY A 123 24.85 -0.72 -13.93
C GLY A 123 25.49 -2.10 -13.74
N LEU A 124 25.18 -3.08 -14.59
CA LEU A 124 25.65 -4.46 -14.49
C LEU A 124 26.82 -4.80 -15.40
N LYS A 125 27.23 -3.90 -16.32
CA LYS A 125 28.34 -4.16 -17.25
C LYS A 125 29.59 -4.74 -16.58
N PRO A 126 30.07 -4.23 -15.42
CA PRO A 126 31.28 -4.77 -14.77
C PRO A 126 31.11 -6.16 -14.16
N TYR A 127 29.88 -6.69 -14.13
CA TYR A 127 29.54 -7.93 -13.44
C TYR A 127 29.08 -9.03 -14.39
N LEU A 128 29.04 -8.81 -15.71
CA LEU A 128 28.46 -9.73 -16.69
C LEU A 128 29.08 -11.15 -16.64
N ASP A 129 30.35 -11.28 -16.35
CA ASP A 129 31.04 -12.57 -16.26
C ASP A 129 30.94 -13.23 -14.87
N ARG A 130 30.36 -12.55 -13.89
CA ARG A 130 30.23 -13.10 -12.54
C ARG A 130 29.04 -14.04 -12.44
N LYS A 131 29.09 -14.99 -11.47
CA LYS A 131 27.98 -15.84 -11.09
C LYS A 131 27.20 -15.21 -9.93
N PRO A 132 25.90 -15.54 -9.72
CA PRO A 132 25.07 -15.01 -8.66
C PRO A 132 25.67 -15.07 -7.25
N ALA A 133 26.44 -16.11 -6.93
CA ALA A 133 27.11 -16.25 -5.64
C ALA A 133 28.14 -15.14 -5.34
N ALA A 134 28.71 -14.51 -6.37
CA ALA A 134 29.68 -13.41 -6.24
C ALA A 134 29.02 -12.01 -6.29
N LEU A 135 27.70 -11.91 -6.10
CA LEU A 135 26.93 -10.68 -6.17
C LEU A 135 26.31 -10.31 -4.83
N SER A 136 26.19 -9.00 -4.56
CA SER A 136 25.36 -8.50 -3.46
C SER A 136 23.86 -8.75 -3.71
N GLY A 137 23.01 -8.57 -2.68
CA GLY A 137 21.56 -8.70 -2.80
C GLY A 137 20.98 -7.79 -3.89
N GLY A 138 21.34 -6.52 -3.88
CA GLY A 138 20.88 -5.57 -4.90
C GLY A 138 21.39 -5.87 -6.30
N GLN A 139 22.63 -6.39 -6.44
CA GLN A 139 23.12 -6.83 -7.73
C GLN A 139 22.34 -8.04 -8.27
N ARG A 140 22.04 -9.04 -7.42
CA ARG A 140 21.17 -10.17 -7.80
C ARG A 140 19.79 -9.72 -8.25
N GLN A 141 19.19 -8.77 -7.55
CA GLN A 141 17.92 -8.18 -7.95
C GLN A 141 17.98 -7.49 -9.31
N ARG A 142 19.02 -6.66 -9.56
CA ARG A 142 19.21 -6.02 -10.86
C ARG A 142 19.38 -7.05 -11.98
N VAL A 143 20.03 -8.18 -11.71
CA VAL A 143 20.13 -9.28 -12.69
C VAL A 143 18.74 -9.88 -13.00
N ALA A 144 17.89 -10.07 -11.97
CA ALA A 144 16.52 -10.55 -12.17
C ALA A 144 15.68 -9.56 -12.99
N LEU A 145 15.82 -8.26 -12.72
CA LEU A 145 15.21 -7.20 -13.53
C LEU A 145 15.75 -7.21 -14.96
N GLY A 146 17.06 -7.33 -15.13
CA GLY A 146 17.70 -7.41 -16.45
C GLY A 146 17.17 -8.58 -17.28
N ARG A 147 16.99 -9.74 -16.65
CA ARG A 147 16.37 -10.92 -17.28
C ARG A 147 14.94 -10.66 -17.77
N ALA A 148 14.20 -9.81 -17.05
CA ALA A 148 12.86 -9.42 -17.45
C ALA A 148 12.88 -8.36 -18.58
N ILE A 149 13.77 -7.36 -18.48
CA ILE A 149 13.87 -6.23 -19.43
C ILE A 149 14.29 -6.67 -20.83
N VAL A 150 15.25 -7.60 -20.94
CA VAL A 150 15.75 -8.06 -22.24
C VAL A 150 14.66 -8.71 -23.12
N ARG A 151 13.54 -9.13 -22.53
CA ARG A 151 12.45 -9.82 -23.23
C ARG A 151 11.52 -8.92 -24.02
N ASP A 152 11.56 -7.62 -23.79
CA ASP A 152 10.64 -6.66 -24.42
C ASP A 152 9.17 -7.06 -24.21
N ALA A 153 8.81 -7.36 -22.97
CA ALA A 153 7.48 -7.81 -22.60
C ALA A 153 6.50 -6.64 -22.55
N LYS A 154 5.24 -6.90 -22.90
CA LYS A 154 4.15 -5.91 -22.83
C LYS A 154 3.74 -5.58 -21.39
N VAL A 155 3.79 -6.56 -20.49
CA VAL A 155 3.40 -6.44 -19.09
C VAL A 155 4.51 -6.95 -18.18
N PHE A 156 4.88 -6.16 -17.18
CA PHE A 156 5.83 -6.52 -16.14
C PHE A 156 5.09 -6.89 -14.85
N LEU A 157 5.40 -8.06 -14.32
CA LEU A 157 4.88 -8.57 -13.06
C LEU A 157 6.00 -8.67 -12.04
N MET A 158 5.81 -8.09 -10.85
CA MET A 158 6.83 -8.08 -9.79
C MET A 158 6.22 -8.56 -8.47
N ASP A 159 6.68 -9.72 -7.99
CA ASP A 159 6.21 -10.35 -6.74
C ASP A 159 7.20 -10.04 -5.62
N GLU A 160 6.91 -9.04 -4.81
CA GLU A 160 7.72 -8.57 -3.66
C GLU A 160 9.23 -8.45 -3.94
N PRO A 161 9.65 -7.80 -5.02
CA PRO A 161 11.06 -7.86 -5.46
C PRO A 161 12.04 -7.17 -4.51
N LEU A 162 11.59 -6.32 -3.57
CA LEU A 162 12.43 -5.59 -2.63
C LEU A 162 12.45 -6.20 -1.22
N SER A 163 11.62 -7.21 -0.93
CA SER A 163 11.44 -7.76 0.42
C SER A 163 12.73 -8.29 1.07
N ASN A 164 13.65 -8.84 0.27
CA ASN A 164 14.90 -9.45 0.75
C ASN A 164 16.08 -8.46 0.83
N LEU A 165 15.83 -7.15 0.73
CA LEU A 165 16.86 -6.11 0.81
C LEU A 165 16.84 -5.40 2.17
N ASP A 166 18.03 -4.95 2.60
CA ASP A 166 18.13 -4.03 3.74
C ASP A 166 17.47 -2.68 3.46
N ALA A 167 17.17 -1.91 4.52
CA ALA A 167 16.40 -0.67 4.42
C ALA A 167 17.06 0.38 3.49
N LYS A 168 18.38 0.55 3.56
CA LYS A 168 19.12 1.53 2.75
C LYS A 168 19.06 1.17 1.25
N LEU A 169 19.31 -0.08 0.95
CA LEU A 169 19.30 -0.59 -0.42
C LEU A 169 17.88 -0.58 -0.99
N ARG A 170 16.86 -0.86 -0.17
CA ARG A 170 15.44 -0.79 -0.57
C ARG A 170 15.06 0.62 -1.03
N VAL A 171 15.46 1.67 -0.31
CA VAL A 171 15.22 3.07 -0.70
C VAL A 171 15.85 3.38 -2.06
N GLN A 172 17.11 2.97 -2.28
CA GLN A 172 17.80 3.17 -3.55
C GLN A 172 17.08 2.42 -4.68
N MET A 173 16.75 1.16 -4.47
CA MET A 173 16.13 0.31 -5.50
C MET A 173 14.71 0.77 -5.88
N ARG A 174 13.93 1.34 -4.96
CA ARG A 174 12.64 1.97 -5.30
C ARG A 174 12.83 3.08 -6.35
N SER A 175 13.77 3.99 -6.12
CA SER A 175 14.04 5.08 -7.06
C SER A 175 14.52 4.56 -8.43
N GLU A 176 15.30 3.48 -8.44
CA GLU A 176 15.74 2.84 -9.68
C GLU A 176 14.58 2.17 -10.43
N LEU A 177 13.67 1.48 -9.72
CA LEU A 177 12.50 0.85 -10.32
C LEU A 177 11.58 1.86 -11.00
N ILE A 178 11.35 3.03 -10.38
CA ILE A 178 10.56 4.11 -10.99
C ILE A 178 11.20 4.55 -12.30
N LYS A 179 12.51 4.83 -12.31
CA LYS A 179 13.25 5.25 -13.51
C LYS A 179 13.21 4.18 -14.60
N ILE A 180 13.34 2.91 -14.24
CA ILE A 180 13.25 1.78 -15.16
C ILE A 180 11.86 1.71 -15.78
N HIS A 181 10.81 1.79 -14.98
CA HIS A 181 9.42 1.80 -15.47
C HIS A 181 9.18 2.94 -16.47
N GLU A 182 9.56 4.17 -16.11
CA GLU A 182 9.46 5.34 -17.00
C GLU A 182 10.22 5.13 -18.32
N SER A 183 11.44 4.56 -18.25
CA SER A 183 12.27 4.33 -19.45
C SER A 183 11.75 3.22 -20.35
N LEU A 184 11.04 2.25 -19.81
CA LEU A 184 10.48 1.11 -20.55
C LEU A 184 9.09 1.44 -21.11
N GLY A 185 8.30 2.28 -20.43
CA GLY A 185 6.94 2.60 -20.80
C GLY A 185 6.02 1.37 -20.88
N THR A 186 6.22 0.39 -20.00
CA THR A 186 5.45 -0.86 -19.96
C THR A 186 4.44 -0.87 -18.82
N THR A 187 3.32 -1.54 -19.01
CA THR A 187 2.34 -1.75 -17.93
C THR A 187 2.94 -2.64 -16.85
N THR A 188 2.90 -2.18 -15.60
CA THR A 188 3.56 -2.88 -14.47
C THR A 188 2.54 -3.20 -13.37
N ILE A 189 2.52 -4.46 -12.94
CA ILE A 189 1.79 -4.91 -11.74
C ILE A 189 2.82 -5.32 -10.69
N TYR A 190 2.81 -4.63 -9.56
CA TYR A 190 3.75 -4.80 -8.48
C TYR A 190 3.02 -5.25 -7.22
N VAL A 191 3.51 -6.28 -6.56
CA VAL A 191 2.99 -6.79 -5.29
C VAL A 191 3.94 -6.44 -4.17
N THR A 192 3.41 -5.93 -3.07
CA THR A 192 4.18 -5.66 -1.85
C THR A 192 3.28 -5.74 -0.61
N HIS A 193 3.90 -5.91 0.54
CA HIS A 193 3.27 -5.67 1.85
C HIS A 193 3.75 -4.34 2.48
N ASP A 194 4.71 -3.65 1.84
CA ASP A 194 5.25 -2.37 2.30
C ASP A 194 4.41 -1.21 1.75
N GLN A 195 3.71 -0.51 2.65
CA GLN A 195 2.88 0.64 2.28
C GLN A 195 3.69 1.82 1.73
N ILE A 196 4.97 1.98 2.15
CA ILE A 196 5.82 3.06 1.64
C ILE A 196 6.16 2.81 0.16
N GLU A 197 6.41 1.55 -0.21
CA GLU A 197 6.59 1.17 -1.61
C GLU A 197 5.34 1.52 -2.44
N ALA A 198 4.16 1.11 -1.95
CA ALA A 198 2.89 1.40 -2.61
C ALA A 198 2.65 2.90 -2.77
N MET A 199 2.83 3.68 -1.70
CA MET A 199 2.61 5.12 -1.71
C MET A 199 3.58 5.91 -2.59
N THR A 200 4.81 5.40 -2.79
CA THR A 200 5.86 6.13 -3.52
C THR A 200 5.99 5.76 -4.99
N MET A 201 5.62 4.54 -5.38
CA MET A 201 5.83 4.05 -6.75
C MET A 201 4.54 3.96 -7.57
N ALA A 202 3.38 3.81 -6.94
CA ALA A 202 2.14 3.52 -7.65
C ALA A 202 1.55 4.74 -8.35
N SER A 203 1.06 4.55 -9.57
CA SER A 203 0.06 5.43 -10.17
C SER A 203 -1.30 5.23 -9.51
N ARG A 204 -1.69 3.97 -9.28
CA ARG A 204 -2.83 3.55 -8.45
C ARG A 204 -2.43 2.39 -7.56
N ILE A 205 -3.06 2.35 -6.39
CA ILE A 205 -2.93 1.27 -5.41
C ILE A 205 -4.23 0.47 -5.37
N VAL A 206 -4.12 -0.85 -5.28
CA VAL A 206 -5.20 -1.77 -4.93
C VAL A 206 -4.94 -2.28 -3.52
N VAL A 207 -5.71 -1.81 -2.57
CA VAL A 207 -5.65 -2.29 -1.17
C VAL A 207 -6.50 -3.55 -1.06
N MET A 208 -5.88 -4.64 -0.60
CA MET A 208 -6.53 -5.96 -0.49
C MET A 208 -6.58 -6.44 0.96
N LYS A 209 -7.68 -7.10 1.34
CA LYS A 209 -7.84 -7.81 2.61
C LYS A 209 -8.70 -9.05 2.38
N ASP A 210 -8.26 -10.20 2.91
CA ASP A 210 -9.01 -11.46 2.91
C ASP A 210 -9.59 -11.85 1.54
N GLY A 211 -8.81 -11.65 0.46
CA GLY A 211 -9.21 -11.94 -0.92
C GLY A 211 -10.05 -10.88 -1.61
N TRP A 212 -10.49 -9.83 -0.90
CA TRP A 212 -11.31 -8.76 -1.44
C TRP A 212 -10.53 -7.48 -1.70
N ILE A 213 -10.91 -6.75 -2.75
CA ILE A 213 -10.48 -5.36 -2.93
C ILE A 213 -11.22 -4.49 -1.91
N GLN A 214 -10.45 -3.75 -1.12
CA GLN A 214 -10.98 -2.79 -0.15
C GLN A 214 -11.13 -1.39 -0.74
N GLN A 215 -10.13 -0.97 -1.53
CA GLN A 215 -10.13 0.31 -2.24
C GLN A 215 -9.15 0.28 -3.40
N ILE A 216 -9.49 0.99 -4.48
CA ILE A 216 -8.60 1.31 -5.60
C ILE A 216 -8.57 2.81 -5.75
N GLY A 217 -7.38 3.40 -5.86
CA GLY A 217 -7.24 4.85 -6.07
C GLY A 217 -5.79 5.29 -6.19
N ALA A 218 -5.59 6.57 -6.48
CA ALA A 218 -4.27 7.18 -6.39
C ALA A 218 -3.75 7.17 -4.93
N PRO A 219 -2.44 7.13 -4.70
CA PRO A 219 -1.89 7.08 -3.33
C PRO A 219 -2.47 8.14 -2.41
N LYS A 220 -2.50 9.40 -2.86
CA LYS A 220 -3.04 10.51 -2.07
C LYS A 220 -4.53 10.35 -1.77
N GLU A 221 -5.32 9.85 -2.71
CA GLU A 221 -6.75 9.60 -2.51
C GLU A 221 -7.00 8.55 -1.42
N ILE A 222 -6.27 7.43 -1.49
CA ILE A 222 -6.40 6.35 -0.49
C ILE A 222 -5.99 6.83 0.91
N TYR A 223 -4.94 7.66 0.99
CA TYR A 223 -4.47 8.22 2.25
C TYR A 223 -5.45 9.23 2.84
N ASP A 224 -5.88 10.20 2.02
CA ASP A 224 -6.74 11.31 2.48
C ASP A 224 -8.21 10.86 2.63
N ASN A 225 -8.64 9.86 1.86
CA ASN A 225 -10.03 9.44 1.77
C ASN A 225 -10.20 7.91 1.87
N PRO A 226 -9.79 7.29 2.99
CA PRO A 226 -9.94 5.85 3.16
C PRO A 226 -11.40 5.42 3.06
N ALA A 227 -11.68 4.34 2.34
CA ALA A 227 -13.04 3.85 2.12
C ALA A 227 -13.65 3.20 3.37
N ASN A 228 -12.81 2.65 4.24
CA ASN A 228 -13.22 1.96 5.45
C ASN A 228 -12.14 2.03 6.55
N ILE A 229 -12.46 1.55 7.74
CA ILE A 229 -11.56 1.50 8.90
C ILE A 229 -10.28 0.72 8.58
N PHE A 230 -10.40 -0.40 7.85
CA PHE A 230 -9.22 -1.19 7.50
C PHE A 230 -8.23 -0.38 6.66
N VAL A 231 -8.68 0.30 5.60
CA VAL A 231 -7.81 1.10 4.75
C VAL A 231 -7.16 2.24 5.53
N GLY A 232 -7.92 2.94 6.39
CA GLY A 232 -7.40 4.01 7.24
C GLY A 232 -6.34 3.54 8.23
N GLY A 233 -6.52 2.35 8.80
CA GLY A 233 -5.59 1.72 9.73
C GLY A 233 -4.40 1.05 9.06
N PHE A 234 -4.58 0.56 7.84
CA PHE A 234 -3.50 -0.13 7.12
C PHE A 234 -2.56 0.85 6.41
N ILE A 235 -3.09 1.94 5.84
CA ILE A 235 -2.30 2.94 5.10
C ILE A 235 -1.95 4.12 6.02
N GLY A 236 -0.67 4.32 6.25
CA GLY A 236 -0.08 5.39 7.08
C GLY A 236 0.73 4.86 8.26
N THR A 237 1.84 5.51 8.57
CA THR A 237 2.71 5.23 9.72
C THR A 237 2.97 6.53 10.48
N PRO A 238 2.39 6.69 11.70
CA PRO A 238 1.44 5.78 12.36
C PRO A 238 0.10 5.65 11.63
N PRO A 239 -0.71 4.60 11.95
CA PRO A 239 -2.05 4.44 11.40
C PRO A 239 -2.99 5.57 11.82
N MET A 240 -4.15 5.70 11.15
CA MET A 240 -5.22 6.60 11.56
C MET A 240 -5.70 6.26 12.98
N ASN A 241 -5.93 7.27 13.80
CA ASN A 241 -6.60 7.10 15.09
C ASN A 241 -8.07 6.79 14.86
N PHE A 242 -8.61 5.80 15.57
CA PHE A 242 -10.03 5.47 15.58
C PHE A 242 -10.58 5.60 16.99
N ILE A 243 -11.59 6.47 17.16
CA ILE A 243 -12.18 6.81 18.45
C ILE A 243 -13.66 6.50 18.39
N ASN A 244 -14.13 5.57 19.22
CA ASN A 244 -15.54 5.22 19.32
C ASN A 244 -16.28 6.28 20.15
N GLY A 245 -17.47 6.67 19.70
CA GLY A 245 -18.28 7.67 20.39
C GLY A 245 -19.65 7.82 19.74
N ARG A 246 -20.29 8.97 20.02
CA ARG A 246 -21.59 9.37 19.45
C ARG A 246 -21.56 10.83 19.07
N VAL A 247 -22.39 11.21 18.12
CA VAL A 247 -22.64 12.62 17.78
C VAL A 247 -24.07 12.96 18.14
N GLY A 248 -24.25 13.88 19.09
CA GLY A 248 -25.56 14.34 19.52
C GLY A 248 -26.22 15.35 18.57
N GLU A 249 -27.50 15.64 18.78
CA GLU A 249 -28.26 16.68 18.05
C GLU A 249 -27.58 18.07 18.15
N ASP A 250 -26.88 18.32 19.28
CA ASP A 250 -26.11 19.54 19.55
C ASP A 250 -24.87 19.69 18.66
N GLY A 251 -24.56 18.66 17.85
CA GLY A 251 -23.40 18.66 16.95
C GLY A 251 -22.08 18.40 17.65
N VAL A 252 -22.10 17.75 18.82
CA VAL A 252 -20.91 17.40 19.59
C VAL A 252 -20.65 15.90 19.49
N PHE A 253 -19.41 15.55 19.15
CA PHE A 253 -18.92 14.17 19.28
C PHE A 253 -18.49 13.93 20.71
N GLU A 254 -19.06 12.92 21.34
CA GLU A 254 -18.73 12.48 22.69
C GLU A 254 -18.12 11.08 22.69
N CYS A 255 -16.98 10.91 23.39
CA CYS A 255 -16.41 9.59 23.67
C CYS A 255 -16.21 9.37 25.16
N GLY A 256 -16.28 8.09 25.59
CA GLY A 256 -16.25 7.73 27.00
C GLY A 256 -17.64 7.61 27.64
N ASN A 257 -17.68 7.63 28.97
CA ASN A 257 -18.92 7.59 29.75
C ASN A 257 -18.74 8.27 31.12
N GLN A 258 -19.83 8.45 31.86
CA GLN A 258 -19.80 9.11 33.17
C GLN A 258 -18.86 8.45 34.19
N LYS A 259 -18.61 7.14 34.08
CA LYS A 259 -17.76 6.38 35.01
C LYS A 259 -16.26 6.58 34.75
N PHE A 260 -15.85 6.72 33.48
CA PHE A 260 -14.44 6.79 33.06
C PHE A 260 -14.05 8.15 32.46
N GLY A 261 -14.99 9.11 32.51
CA GLY A 261 -14.85 10.44 31.93
C GLY A 261 -15.48 10.55 30.54
N VAL A 262 -15.68 11.76 30.11
CA VAL A 262 -16.23 12.10 28.79
C VAL A 262 -15.33 13.13 28.13
N GLU A 263 -15.00 12.95 26.87
CA GLU A 263 -14.40 13.99 26.02
C GLU A 263 -15.43 14.47 25.01
N ARG A 264 -15.44 15.78 24.76
CA ARG A 264 -16.43 16.44 23.90
C ARG A 264 -15.73 17.26 22.83
N LEU A 265 -16.01 16.99 21.57
CA LEU A 265 -15.43 17.68 20.43
C LEU A 265 -16.52 18.18 19.49
N ALA A 266 -16.58 19.47 19.21
CA ALA A 266 -17.52 20.03 18.25
C ALA A 266 -17.29 19.42 16.85
N VAL A 267 -18.35 18.95 16.19
CA VAL A 267 -18.28 18.42 14.83
C VAL A 267 -18.40 19.58 13.84
N PRO A 268 -17.50 19.70 12.86
CA PRO A 268 -17.59 20.74 11.83
C PRO A 268 -18.90 20.65 11.06
N GLU A 269 -19.49 21.79 10.69
CA GLU A 269 -20.82 21.89 10.07
C GLU A 269 -21.01 20.96 8.85
N LYS A 270 -19.97 20.87 8.01
CA LYS A 270 -20.02 20.01 6.80
C LYS A 270 -20.20 18.54 7.15
N GLN A 271 -19.47 18.05 8.15
CA GLN A 271 -19.57 16.66 8.63
C GLN A 271 -20.87 16.44 9.38
N LEU A 272 -21.30 17.41 10.20
CA LEU A 272 -22.59 17.32 10.92
C LEU A 272 -23.76 17.23 9.95
N ALA A 273 -23.78 18.05 8.88
CA ALA A 273 -24.80 17.97 7.85
C ALA A 273 -24.85 16.59 7.18
N LEU A 274 -23.68 16.01 6.90
CA LEU A 274 -23.56 14.65 6.34
C LEU A 274 -24.11 13.58 7.30
N LEU A 275 -23.78 13.68 8.59
CA LEU A 275 -24.24 12.72 9.59
C LEU A 275 -25.76 12.79 9.77
N LYS A 276 -26.35 13.99 9.72
CA LYS A 276 -27.82 14.20 9.72
C LYS A 276 -28.46 13.58 8.48
N GLU A 277 -27.92 13.85 7.29
CA GLU A 277 -28.40 13.30 6.02
C GLU A 277 -28.39 11.76 5.99
N LYS A 278 -27.36 11.15 6.58
CA LYS A 278 -27.19 9.68 6.63
C LYS A 278 -27.79 9.03 7.90
N ASN A 279 -28.52 9.80 8.74
CA ASN A 279 -29.20 9.33 9.97
C ASN A 279 -28.24 8.71 11.01
N PHE A 280 -27.08 9.32 11.25
CA PHE A 280 -26.07 8.88 12.24
C PHE A 280 -26.07 9.74 13.52
N ILE A 281 -27.04 10.63 13.71
CA ILE A 281 -27.17 11.37 14.95
C ILE A 281 -27.72 10.43 16.05
N ASP A 282 -27.18 10.56 17.25
CA ASP A 282 -27.47 9.75 18.47
C ASP A 282 -27.20 8.24 18.30
N LYS A 283 -26.41 7.88 17.28
CA LYS A 283 -25.92 6.51 17.06
C LYS A 283 -24.46 6.38 17.37
N ASP A 284 -24.05 5.13 17.64
CA ASP A 284 -22.63 4.81 17.76
C ASP A 284 -21.92 5.07 16.43
N ILE A 285 -20.74 5.66 16.51
CA ILE A 285 -19.95 6.08 15.36
C ILE A 285 -18.46 5.98 15.69
N VAL A 286 -17.60 5.80 14.67
CA VAL A 286 -16.17 5.82 14.83
C VAL A 286 -15.61 7.08 14.17
N LEU A 287 -14.96 7.95 14.97
CA LEU A 287 -14.20 9.08 14.49
C LEU A 287 -12.82 8.60 14.06
N GLY A 288 -12.43 8.87 12.81
CA GLY A 288 -11.07 8.65 12.29
C GLY A 288 -10.33 9.96 12.09
N ILE A 289 -9.12 10.07 12.65
CA ILE A 289 -8.26 11.24 12.47
C ILE A 289 -6.80 10.82 12.30
N ARG A 290 -6.11 11.39 11.32
CA ARG A 290 -4.70 11.09 11.09
C ARG A 290 -3.82 11.68 12.19
N PRO A 291 -2.71 11.01 12.58
CA PRO A 291 -1.80 11.51 13.62
C PRO A 291 -1.19 12.89 13.33
N GLU A 292 -0.94 13.23 12.07
CA GLU A 292 -0.45 14.53 11.65
C GLU A 292 -1.52 15.64 11.63
N ALA A 293 -2.77 15.29 11.89
CA ALA A 293 -3.85 16.26 12.11
C ALA A 293 -4.10 16.53 13.60
N VAL A 294 -3.24 16.01 14.49
CA VAL A 294 -3.20 16.26 15.92
C VAL A 294 -1.93 17.04 16.23
N PHE A 295 -2.05 18.25 16.73
CA PHE A 295 -0.98 19.21 16.91
C PHE A 295 -0.68 19.46 18.38
N ASP A 296 0.58 19.81 18.71
CA ASP A 296 1.05 20.15 20.05
C ASP A 296 1.61 21.59 20.15
N SER A 297 1.71 22.31 19.04
CA SER A 297 2.22 23.68 19.05
C SER A 297 1.18 24.68 19.56
N GLU A 298 1.60 25.66 20.36
CA GLU A 298 0.71 26.73 20.86
C GLU A 298 0.05 27.50 19.71
N GLU A 299 0.75 27.67 18.58
CA GLU A 299 0.22 28.34 17.40
C GLU A 299 -0.95 27.57 16.79
N ASP A 300 -0.84 26.23 16.66
CA ASP A 300 -1.90 25.40 16.12
C ASP A 300 -3.04 25.20 17.12
N ILE A 301 -2.74 25.13 18.43
CA ILE A 301 -3.75 25.09 19.49
C ILE A 301 -4.58 26.38 19.46
N ALA A 302 -3.94 27.53 19.24
CA ALA A 302 -4.64 28.81 19.11
C ALA A 302 -5.53 28.90 17.86
N LYS A 303 -5.22 28.15 16.79
CA LYS A 303 -6.07 28.06 15.58
C LYS A 303 -7.32 27.20 15.80
N TYR A 304 -7.26 26.23 16.70
CA TYR A 304 -8.30 25.25 16.93
C TYR A 304 -8.69 25.13 18.42
N PRO A 305 -8.97 26.23 19.14
CA PRO A 305 -9.21 26.22 20.59
C PRO A 305 -10.42 25.35 20.99
N GLN A 306 -11.43 25.24 20.12
CA GLN A 306 -12.63 24.44 20.33
C GLN A 306 -12.39 22.93 20.23
N TRP A 307 -11.20 22.52 19.78
CA TRP A 307 -10.78 21.12 19.64
C TRP A 307 -9.50 20.82 20.41
N ALA A 308 -9.13 21.72 21.33
CA ALA A 308 -7.99 21.54 22.21
C ALA A 308 -8.38 20.65 23.40
N ILE A 309 -7.52 19.69 23.70
CA ILE A 309 -7.65 18.77 24.83
C ILE A 309 -6.38 18.80 25.67
N GLU A 310 -6.52 18.50 26.96
CA GLU A 310 -5.36 18.35 27.86
C GLU A 310 -5.34 16.93 28.43
N ARG A 311 -4.27 16.20 28.20
CA ARG A 311 -4.17 14.77 28.56
C ARG A 311 -2.77 14.44 29.07
N LYS A 312 -2.68 13.36 29.87
CA LYS A 312 -1.42 12.76 30.25
C LYS A 312 -0.86 11.92 29.13
N VAL A 313 0.43 12.03 28.92
CA VAL A 313 1.19 11.21 27.98
C VAL A 313 1.27 9.77 28.50
N ASP A 314 0.82 8.84 27.66
CA ASP A 314 0.92 7.41 27.91
C ASP A 314 2.24 6.86 27.35
N VAL A 315 2.58 7.25 26.11
CA VAL A 315 3.84 6.87 25.46
C VAL A 315 4.39 8.07 24.68
N SER A 316 5.72 8.27 24.74
CA SER A 316 6.44 9.25 23.93
C SER A 316 7.62 8.56 23.24
N GLU A 317 7.66 8.57 21.91
CA GLU A 317 8.68 7.92 21.08
C GLU A 317 9.35 8.95 20.18
N LEU A 318 10.65 9.20 20.41
CA LEU A 318 11.45 10.07 19.56
C LEU A 318 12.01 9.28 18.36
N LEU A 319 11.57 9.59 17.16
CA LEU A 319 11.97 8.93 15.91
C LEU A 319 12.94 9.79 15.06
N GLY A 320 13.82 10.54 15.71
CA GLY A 320 14.79 11.42 15.07
C GLY A 320 14.20 12.79 14.74
N ALA A 321 13.67 13.01 13.55
CA ALA A 321 13.10 14.30 13.13
C ALA A 321 11.68 14.57 13.64
N GLU A 322 11.01 13.55 14.16
CA GLU A 322 9.63 13.59 14.64
C GLU A 322 9.47 12.80 15.93
N SER A 323 8.43 13.12 16.70
CA SER A 323 7.99 12.36 17.86
C SER A 323 6.57 11.84 17.65
N GLN A 324 6.32 10.63 18.16
CA GLN A 324 4.98 10.08 18.28
C GLN A 324 4.57 10.13 19.75
N ILE A 325 3.54 10.91 20.05
CA ILE A 325 3.02 11.07 21.41
C ILE A 325 1.64 10.43 21.45
N THR A 326 1.49 9.42 22.30
CA THR A 326 0.21 8.76 22.53
C THR A 326 -0.36 9.18 23.87
N VAL A 327 -1.61 9.61 23.85
CA VAL A 327 -2.39 9.95 25.05
C VAL A 327 -3.64 9.05 25.12
N LYS A 328 -4.24 8.96 26.31
CA LYS A 328 -5.51 8.23 26.52
C LYS A 328 -6.68 9.20 26.51
N LEU A 329 -7.63 8.94 25.62
CA LEU A 329 -8.97 9.50 25.67
C LEU A 329 -9.88 8.59 26.51
N PRO A 330 -10.97 9.15 27.07
CA PRO A 330 -12.00 8.35 27.73
C PRO A 330 -12.55 7.27 26.80
N GLY A 331 -12.81 6.09 27.36
CA GLY A 331 -13.44 4.96 26.68
C GLY A 331 -14.61 4.41 27.48
N THR A 332 -15.16 3.31 27.04
CA THR A 332 -16.23 2.60 27.74
C THR A 332 -15.71 1.77 28.94
N ASP A 333 -14.40 1.61 29.03
CA ASP A 333 -13.69 0.90 30.10
C ASP A 333 -12.47 1.69 30.62
N ARG A 334 -11.73 1.11 31.57
CA ARG A 334 -10.51 1.73 32.15
C ARG A 334 -9.33 1.84 31.18
N ALA A 335 -9.29 1.03 30.13
CA ALA A 335 -8.20 1.05 29.18
C ALA A 335 -8.18 2.36 28.35
N GLY A 336 -9.38 2.98 28.20
CA GLY A 336 -9.52 4.18 27.37
C GLY A 336 -9.27 3.90 25.88
N GLN A 337 -9.12 4.95 25.12
CA GLN A 337 -8.84 4.89 23.69
C GLN A 337 -7.56 5.66 23.37
N ASN A 338 -6.69 5.08 22.55
CA ASN A 338 -5.44 5.74 22.18
C ASN A 338 -5.70 6.86 21.19
N LEU A 339 -5.05 7.99 21.40
CA LEU A 339 -4.89 9.07 20.43
C LEU A 339 -3.40 9.32 20.26
N THR A 340 -2.87 9.03 19.08
CA THR A 340 -1.47 9.27 18.72
C THR A 340 -1.36 10.55 17.90
N ALA A 341 -0.50 11.46 18.33
CA ALA A 341 -0.10 12.64 17.57
C ALA A 341 1.28 12.41 16.94
N LYS A 342 1.46 12.87 15.72
CA LYS A 342 2.75 12.93 15.04
C LYS A 342 3.20 14.39 14.96
N VAL A 343 4.20 14.74 15.75
CA VAL A 343 4.63 16.11 15.95
C VAL A 343 6.13 16.28 15.64
N PRO A 344 6.64 17.50 15.45
CA PRO A 344 8.08 17.73 15.37
C PRO A 344 8.81 17.17 16.58
N ALA A 345 10.09 16.81 16.40
CA ALA A 345 10.86 16.14 17.45
C ALA A 345 10.81 16.89 18.79
N ARG A 346 10.35 16.20 19.83
CA ARG A 346 10.21 16.70 21.20
C ARG A 346 11.01 15.79 22.15
N VAL A 347 12.06 16.34 22.74
CA VAL A 347 12.90 15.61 23.71
C VAL A 347 12.50 15.90 25.15
N ASP A 348 11.61 16.86 25.35
CA ASP A 348 11.14 17.38 26.64
C ASP A 348 9.79 16.79 27.09
N VAL A 349 9.22 15.85 26.32
CA VAL A 349 7.93 15.24 26.64
C VAL A 349 8.14 13.78 27.04
N HIS A 350 7.75 13.45 28.28
CA HIS A 350 7.92 12.14 28.87
C HIS A 350 6.59 11.53 29.28
N MET A 351 6.58 10.21 29.47
CA MET A 351 5.44 9.47 30.02
C MET A 351 5.00 10.09 31.37
N GLY A 352 3.72 10.36 31.52
CA GLY A 352 3.11 10.95 32.70
C GLY A 352 3.01 12.48 32.69
N ASP A 353 3.74 13.15 31.80
CA ASP A 353 3.60 14.61 31.61
C ASP A 353 2.21 14.95 31.11
N THR A 354 1.75 16.16 31.44
CA THR A 354 0.51 16.72 30.91
C THR A 354 0.81 17.53 29.66
N ILE A 355 0.15 17.18 28.54
CA ILE A 355 0.31 17.87 27.26
C ILE A 355 -1.04 18.39 26.77
N ARG A 356 -1.00 19.55 26.13
CA ARG A 356 -2.13 20.10 25.36
C ARG A 356 -1.99 19.71 23.91
N LEU A 357 -3.07 19.20 23.32
CA LEU A 357 -3.15 18.81 21.92
C LEU A 357 -4.39 19.46 21.29
N ALA A 358 -4.30 19.83 20.02
CA ALA A 358 -5.45 20.26 19.24
C ALA A 358 -5.68 19.31 18.06
N LEU A 359 -6.93 18.91 17.87
CA LEU A 359 -7.34 18.05 16.78
C LEU A 359 -7.90 18.90 15.63
N ASN A 360 -7.36 18.77 14.42
CA ASN A 360 -7.99 19.41 13.27
C ASN A 360 -9.19 18.60 12.78
N MET A 361 -10.33 18.81 13.40
CA MET A 361 -11.59 18.09 13.09
C MET A 361 -12.08 18.34 11.65
N ASN A 362 -11.58 19.36 10.94
CA ASN A 362 -11.91 19.52 9.52
C ASN A 362 -11.33 18.40 8.64
N LYS A 363 -10.30 17.67 9.13
CA LYS A 363 -9.67 16.53 8.47
C LYS A 363 -10.15 15.19 9.03
N CYS A 364 -11.15 15.17 9.91
CA CYS A 364 -11.68 13.93 10.42
C CYS A 364 -12.59 13.22 9.42
N HIS A 365 -12.74 11.93 9.62
CA HIS A 365 -13.71 11.07 8.94
C HIS A 365 -14.60 10.39 9.96
N PHE A 366 -15.79 10.02 9.55
CA PHE A 366 -16.68 9.20 10.36
C PHE A 366 -16.96 7.88 9.66
N PHE A 367 -16.99 6.81 10.45
CA PHE A 367 -17.20 5.45 9.97
C PHE A 367 -18.36 4.83 10.74
N ASP A 368 -19.13 4.04 10.05
CA ASP A 368 -20.16 3.19 10.65
C ASP A 368 -19.46 2.02 11.39
N PRO A 369 -19.69 1.82 12.68
CA PRO A 369 -19.03 0.77 13.45
C PRO A 369 -19.42 -0.66 13.01
N GLU A 370 -20.63 -0.85 12.44
CA GLU A 370 -21.12 -2.17 12.01
C GLU A 370 -20.52 -2.58 10.66
N THR A 371 -20.63 -1.72 9.66
CA THR A 371 -20.13 -1.99 8.30
C THR A 371 -18.66 -1.65 8.13
N GLN A 372 -18.07 -0.87 9.04
CA GLN A 372 -16.74 -0.29 8.98
C GLN A 372 -16.49 0.66 7.78
N VAL A 373 -17.53 0.99 7.03
CA VAL A 373 -17.46 1.86 5.84
C VAL A 373 -17.49 3.32 6.28
N ARG A 374 -16.71 4.15 5.56
CA ARG A 374 -16.71 5.58 5.76
C ARG A 374 -18.07 6.18 5.36
N ILE A 375 -18.63 7.00 6.24
CA ILE A 375 -19.83 7.79 5.97
C ILE A 375 -19.43 8.94 5.03
N LYS A 376 -19.95 8.94 3.81
CA LYS A 376 -19.68 9.93 2.77
C LYS A 376 -20.92 10.25 1.96
N ARG A 377 -20.88 11.33 1.20
CA ARG A 377 -21.86 11.57 0.13
C ARG A 377 -21.60 10.58 -1.01
N ASP A 378 -22.67 10.17 -1.66
CA ASP A 378 -22.64 9.27 -2.81
C ASP A 378 -21.98 9.94 -4.02
#